data_b7b414277f5df806d48cde3b94d84ae0
#
_entry.id   b7b414277f5df806d48cde3b94d84ae0
#
_cell.length_a   1.000
_cell.length_b   1.000
_cell.length_c   1.000
_cell.angle_alpha   90.00
_cell.angle_beta   90.00
_cell.angle_gamma   90.00
#
_symmetry.space_group_name_H-M   'P 1'
#
loop_
_entity.id
_entity.type
_entity.pdbx_description
1 polymer ?
#
loop_
_entity_poly.entity_id
_entity_poly.type
_entity_poly.pdbx_seq_one_letter_code
_entity_poly.pdbx_strand_id
1 'polypeptide(L)'
;MSVYVYESHLGGLYTSDDYIPYDELYCEQCGDSDYEIGSFDTFEEFLRYYADNIYINPWDGGYGLDLVISDVGCAFDDNLTKEEAANIVRTAKKEMEDE
;
A
#
# COMPACT_ATOMS: atom_id res chain seq x y z
N MET A 1 7.82 -5.70 -13.79
CA MET A 1 6.39 -6.08 -13.77
C MET A 1 5.69 -5.35 -12.64
N SER A 2 4.46 -4.90 -12.88
CA SER A 2 3.73 -4.17 -11.87
C SER A 2 3.08 -5.10 -10.86
N VAL A 3 3.05 -4.67 -9.62
CA VAL A 3 2.33 -5.35 -8.54
C VAL A 3 1.12 -4.51 -8.18
N TYR A 4 -0.04 -5.13 -8.14
CA TYR A 4 -1.28 -4.45 -7.76
C TYR A 4 -1.48 -4.56 -6.25
N VAL A 5 -1.82 -3.44 -5.62
CA VAL A 5 -2.01 -3.38 -4.16
C VAL A 5 -3.46 -3.06 -3.87
N TYR A 6 -4.05 -3.79 -2.94
CA TYR A 6 -5.46 -3.66 -2.57
C TYR A 6 -5.60 -3.54 -1.05
N GLU A 7 -6.61 -2.82 -0.63
CA GLU A 7 -7.00 -2.75 0.77
C GLU A 7 -8.24 -3.62 0.97
N SER A 8 -8.14 -4.57 1.91
CA SER A 8 -9.26 -5.45 2.23
C SER A 8 -10.38 -4.68 2.96
N HIS A 9 -11.62 -4.98 2.63
CA HIS A 9 -12.77 -4.40 3.33
C HIS A 9 -12.84 -4.84 4.80
N LEU A 10 -12.11 -5.89 5.15
CA LEU A 10 -12.00 -6.38 6.53
C LEU A 10 -10.77 -5.81 7.25
N GLY A 11 -10.01 -4.95 6.59
CA GLY A 11 -8.78 -4.38 7.11
C GLY A 11 -7.56 -5.11 6.58
N GLY A 12 -6.42 -4.41 6.51
CA GLY A 12 -5.18 -4.96 6.01
C GLY A 12 -4.96 -4.73 4.52
N LEU A 13 -3.75 -5.01 4.08
CA LEU A 13 -3.34 -4.83 2.69
C LEU A 13 -2.93 -6.17 2.11
N TYR A 14 -3.11 -6.32 0.79
CA TYR A 14 -2.61 -7.50 0.08
C TYR A 14 -2.22 -7.10 -1.34
N THR A 15 -1.50 -7.99 -2.01
CA THR A 15 -0.97 -7.73 -3.34
C THR A 15 -1.39 -8.82 -4.30
N SER A 16 -1.37 -8.50 -5.59
CA SER A 16 -1.63 -9.45 -6.64
C SER A 16 -0.73 -9.17 -7.83
N ASP A 17 -0.30 -10.22 -8.51
CA ASP A 17 0.47 -10.09 -9.74
C ASP A 17 -0.40 -9.70 -10.93
N ASP A 18 -1.70 -9.97 -10.83
CA ASP A 18 -2.68 -9.69 -11.89
C ASP A 18 -3.74 -8.73 -11.40
N TYR A 19 -4.29 -7.95 -12.34
CA TYR A 19 -5.41 -7.07 -12.04
C TYR A 19 -6.62 -7.88 -11.61
N ILE A 20 -7.24 -7.45 -10.49
CA ILE A 20 -8.46 -8.08 -9.99
C ILE A 20 -9.64 -7.20 -10.36
N PRO A 21 -10.59 -7.68 -11.17
CA PRO A 21 -11.75 -6.88 -11.54
C PRO A 21 -12.68 -6.62 -10.35
N TYR A 22 -13.43 -5.55 -10.44
CA TYR A 22 -14.32 -5.11 -9.36
C TYR A 22 -15.27 -6.20 -8.89
N ASP A 23 -15.76 -7.03 -9.82
CA ASP A 23 -16.67 -8.12 -9.49
C ASP A 23 -16.07 -9.10 -8.50
N GLU A 24 -14.76 -9.32 -8.57
CA GLU A 24 -14.06 -10.21 -7.65
C GLU A 24 -13.72 -9.53 -6.34
N LEU A 25 -13.62 -8.20 -6.35
CA LEU A 25 -13.35 -7.43 -5.14
C LEU A 25 -14.58 -7.27 -4.26
N TYR A 26 -15.76 -7.36 -4.85
CA TYR A 26 -17.02 -7.16 -4.15
C TYR A 26 -17.39 -8.39 -3.32
N CYS A 27 -17.76 -8.16 -2.08
CA CYS A 27 -18.20 -9.22 -1.17
C CYS A 27 -19.73 -9.14 -1.01
N GLU A 28 -20.45 -10.14 -1.53
CA GLU A 28 -21.90 -10.17 -1.45
C GLU A 28 -22.41 -10.32 -0.02
N GLN A 29 -21.64 -11.00 0.82
CA GLN A 29 -22.03 -11.23 2.21
C GLN A 29 -21.93 -9.97 3.06
N CYS A 30 -20.91 -9.14 2.77
CA CYS A 30 -20.66 -7.92 3.52
C CYS A 30 -21.34 -6.70 2.92
N GLY A 31 -21.69 -6.75 1.65
CA GLY A 31 -22.20 -5.60 0.91
C GLY A 31 -21.13 -4.55 0.63
N ASP A 32 -19.85 -4.94 0.75
CA ASP A 32 -18.71 -4.05 0.63
C ASP A 32 -17.72 -4.63 -0.37
N SER A 33 -16.76 -3.83 -0.80
CA SER A 33 -15.73 -4.29 -1.73
C SER A 33 -14.35 -3.88 -1.24
N ASP A 34 -13.33 -4.67 -1.63
CA ASP A 34 -11.95 -4.29 -1.42
C ASP A 34 -11.64 -3.08 -2.29
N TYR A 35 -10.69 -2.28 -1.86
CA TYR A 35 -10.33 -1.05 -2.55
C TYR A 35 -9.03 -1.23 -3.32
N GLU A 36 -9.01 -0.85 -4.60
CA GLU A 36 -7.80 -0.86 -5.40
C GLU A 36 -6.98 0.39 -5.11
N ILE A 37 -5.80 0.21 -4.52
CA ILE A 37 -4.90 1.32 -4.22
C ILE A 37 -4.17 1.75 -5.48
N GLY A 38 -3.65 0.78 -6.25
CA GLY A 38 -2.95 1.07 -7.48
C GLY A 38 -1.97 -0.02 -7.84
N SER A 39 -1.16 0.24 -8.87
CA SER A 39 -0.11 -0.67 -9.30
C SER A 39 1.25 0.04 -9.22
N PHE A 40 2.28 -0.70 -8.84
CA PHE A 40 3.60 -0.14 -8.62
C PHE A 40 4.65 -1.11 -9.15
N ASP A 41 5.72 -0.58 -9.71
CA ASP A 41 6.81 -1.39 -10.23
C ASP A 41 7.83 -1.72 -9.14
N THR A 42 7.99 -0.84 -8.16
CA THR A 42 8.92 -1.03 -7.05
C THR A 42 8.24 -0.69 -5.73
N PHE A 43 8.79 -1.24 -4.64
CA PHE A 43 8.29 -0.91 -3.31
C PHE A 43 8.55 0.57 -2.98
N GLU A 44 9.62 1.14 -3.52
CA GLU A 44 9.90 2.58 -3.36
C GLU A 44 8.74 3.43 -3.89
N GLU A 45 8.20 3.08 -5.06
CA GLU A 45 7.06 3.79 -5.62
C GLU A 45 5.84 3.70 -4.71
N PHE A 46 5.60 2.52 -4.15
CA PHE A 46 4.50 2.33 -3.21
C PHE A 46 4.72 3.17 -1.95
N LEU A 47 5.95 3.22 -1.44
CA LEU A 47 6.24 3.99 -0.23
C LEU A 47 6.06 5.49 -0.44
N ARG A 48 6.35 5.99 -1.62
CA ARG A 48 6.08 7.39 -1.94
C ARG A 48 4.57 7.67 -1.96
N TYR A 49 3.80 6.76 -2.50
CA TYR A 49 2.34 6.85 -2.45
C TYR A 49 1.84 6.77 -1.02
N TYR A 50 2.38 5.84 -0.24
CA TYR A 50 2.03 5.65 1.16
C TYR A 50 2.28 6.93 1.96
N ALA A 51 3.39 7.59 1.73
CA ALA A 51 3.73 8.84 2.41
C ALA A 51 2.72 9.95 2.08
N ASP A 52 2.26 10.01 0.84
CA ASP A 52 1.31 11.00 0.37
C ASP A 52 -0.11 10.69 0.86
N ASN A 53 -0.42 9.41 1.05
CA ASN A 53 -1.77 8.94 1.41
C ASN A 53 -1.79 8.22 2.75
N ILE A 54 -0.99 8.69 3.69
CA ILE A 54 -0.84 8.05 5.01
C ILE A 54 -2.16 8.03 5.79
N TYR A 55 -3.10 8.84 5.38
CA TYR A 55 -4.41 8.94 6.01
C TYR A 55 -5.41 7.90 5.48
N ILE A 56 -4.96 6.96 4.65
CA ILE A 56 -5.84 5.93 4.09
C ILE A 56 -6.73 5.31 5.15
N ASN A 57 -6.18 5.13 6.34
CA ASN A 57 -6.96 4.55 7.43
C ASN A 57 -6.74 5.30 8.74
N PRO A 58 -7.13 6.58 8.82
CA PRO A 58 -6.84 7.40 10.00
C PRO A 58 -7.54 6.94 11.28
N TRP A 59 -8.68 6.27 11.14
CA TRP A 59 -9.46 5.82 12.30
C TRP A 59 -8.78 4.68 13.04
N ASP A 60 -8.03 3.86 12.32
CA ASP A 60 -7.28 2.74 12.90
C ASP A 60 -5.83 3.10 13.14
N GLY A 61 -5.49 4.39 13.08
CA GLY A 61 -4.11 4.82 13.22
C GLY A 61 -3.28 4.62 11.97
N GLY A 62 -3.93 4.26 10.87
CA GLY A 62 -3.28 3.96 9.62
C GLY A 62 -2.55 2.62 9.65
N TYR A 63 -1.90 2.30 8.55
CA TYR A 63 -1.09 1.08 8.47
C TYR A 63 0.35 1.43 8.85
N GLY A 64 0.86 0.74 9.88
CA GLY A 64 2.24 0.94 10.29
C GLY A 64 3.23 0.48 9.24
N LEU A 65 4.42 1.05 9.26
CA LEU A 65 5.45 0.70 8.29
C LEU A 65 5.83 -0.78 8.36
N ASP A 66 5.84 -1.36 9.55
CA ASP A 66 6.13 -2.79 9.73
C ASP A 66 5.12 -3.65 8.99
N LEU A 67 3.84 -3.30 9.09
CA LEU A 67 2.76 -4.01 8.41
C LEU A 67 2.89 -3.88 6.90
N VAL A 68 3.19 -2.67 6.42
CA VAL A 68 3.35 -2.41 4.99
C VAL A 68 4.52 -3.22 4.42
N ILE A 69 5.64 -3.26 5.12
CA ILE A 69 6.80 -4.05 4.69
C ILE A 69 6.43 -5.54 4.64
N SER A 70 5.74 -6.03 5.65
CA SER A 70 5.35 -7.44 5.75
C SER A 70 4.32 -7.84 4.69
N ASP A 71 3.29 -7.02 4.50
CA ASP A 71 2.16 -7.37 3.64
C ASP A 71 2.35 -6.97 2.18
N VAL A 72 3.08 -5.90 1.92
CA VAL A 72 3.26 -5.35 0.57
C VAL A 72 4.69 -5.49 0.08
N GLY A 73 5.66 -5.15 0.92
CA GLY A 73 7.07 -5.13 0.52
C GLY A 73 7.59 -6.47 0.02
N CYS A 74 7.08 -7.56 0.58
CA CYS A 74 7.54 -8.90 0.19
C CYS A 74 7.17 -9.27 -1.24
N ALA A 75 6.24 -8.55 -1.86
CA ALA A 75 5.83 -8.80 -3.25
C ALA A 75 6.77 -8.15 -4.26
N PHE A 76 7.66 -7.30 -3.80
CA PHE A 76 8.60 -6.56 -4.66
C PHE A 76 10.00 -7.14 -4.56
N ASP A 77 10.81 -6.90 -5.58
CA ASP A 77 12.16 -7.45 -5.70
C ASP A 77 13.26 -6.52 -5.15
N ASP A 78 12.93 -5.28 -4.81
CA ASP A 78 13.93 -4.31 -4.37
C ASP A 78 14.44 -4.55 -2.95
N ASN A 79 13.83 -5.45 -2.19
CA ASN A 79 14.34 -5.93 -0.90
C ASN A 79 14.80 -4.83 0.06
N LEU A 80 13.96 -3.80 0.20
CA LEU A 80 14.30 -2.68 1.09
C LEU A 80 14.23 -3.11 2.55
N THR A 81 15.20 -2.63 3.33
CA THR A 81 15.15 -2.82 4.79
C THR A 81 14.14 -1.84 5.39
N LYS A 82 13.76 -2.09 6.64
CA LYS A 82 12.86 -1.18 7.36
C LYS A 82 13.45 0.23 7.42
N GLU A 83 14.76 0.35 7.64
CA GLU A 83 15.43 1.63 7.71
C GLU A 83 15.38 2.35 6.37
N GLU A 84 15.66 1.63 5.29
CA GLU A 84 15.60 2.21 3.94
C GLU A 84 14.16 2.66 3.61
N ALA A 85 13.17 1.84 3.93
CA ALA A 85 11.78 2.17 3.71
C ALA A 85 11.37 3.41 4.52
N ALA A 86 11.80 3.50 5.77
CA ALA A 86 11.51 4.65 6.63
C ALA A 86 12.12 5.93 6.06
N ASN A 87 13.35 5.83 5.52
CA ASN A 87 14.01 6.98 4.90
C ASN A 87 13.28 7.47 3.66
N ILE A 88 12.79 6.54 2.84
CA ILE A 88 12.01 6.88 1.63
C ILE A 88 10.74 7.63 2.02
N VAL A 89 10.01 7.12 3.01
CA VAL A 89 8.77 7.75 3.48
C VAL A 89 9.06 9.15 4.04
N ARG A 90 10.10 9.26 4.85
CA ARG A 90 10.49 10.54 5.45
C ARG A 90 10.87 11.57 4.39
N THR A 91 11.65 11.15 3.40
CA THR A 91 12.07 12.03 2.29
C THR A 91 10.87 12.48 1.48
N ALA A 92 9.96 11.57 1.16
CA ALA A 92 8.77 11.90 0.40
C ALA A 92 7.88 12.91 1.14
N LYS A 93 7.69 12.72 2.45
CA LYS A 93 6.91 13.67 3.25
C LYS A 93 7.57 15.05 3.29
N LYS A 94 8.89 15.08 3.39
CA LYS A 94 9.62 16.35 3.42
C LYS A 94 9.49 17.10 2.10
N GLU A 95 9.56 16.37 0.98
CA GLU A 95 9.37 16.98 -0.34
C GLU A 95 7.98 17.60 -0.48
N MET A 96 6.97 16.96 0.08
CA MET A 96 5.60 17.49 0.04
C MET A 96 5.45 18.75 0.90
N GLU A 97 6.14 18.81 2.03
CA GLU A 97 6.07 19.97 2.92
C GLU A 97 6.76 21.19 2.33
N ASP A 98 7.74 20.98 1.46
CA ASP A 98 8.51 22.06 0.84
C ASP A 98 7.80 22.70 -0.36
N GLU A 99 6.65 22.18 -0.73
CA GLU A 99 5.79 22.78 -1.74
C GLU A 99 4.86 23.82 -1.08
#